data_3d618cb8860b1ce5e761ab471ea5b63f
#
_entry.id   3d618cb8860b1ce5e761ab471ea5b63f
#
_cell.length_a   1.000
_cell.length_b   1.000
_cell.length_c   1.000
_cell.angle_alpha   90.00
_cell.angle_beta   90.00
_cell.angle_gamma   90.00
#
_symmetry.space_group_name_H-M   'P 1'
#
loop_
_entity.id
_entity.type
_entity.pdbx_description
1 polymer ?
#
loop_
_entity_poly.entity_id
_entity_poly.type
_entity_poly.pdbx_seq_one_letter_code
_entity_poly.pdbx_strand_id
1 'polypeptide(L)'
;MRKFLVVLLLPAFIITSRVVSTEKQLPYSSQEIYYLTESDYGFYYKETLESPMVYGETAVYANEDLVKESGKLTPGTTFKIVEWRLNRQGVPVFKLDNHQFILADKRLVYDQSQVQTQNRQVWLEQGFVIYNSPYDAKEISSSLSPYQRVTVDRALFAEGQEFLHINQVGWVSKEFTSEEDNRIQKVQEVLSNNYQNENYSIYVKQLSTGKEAGVNEDIKLYAASILKLAYLYYAQDKINQGEYTLDSSFKYIPEVNSFPGSYKPEGSGSLPKKEDNKEYSLQQLITKVTKESDNVAHNIL
;
A
#
# COMPACT_ATOMS: atom_id res chain seq x y z
N MET A 1 3.96 -65.69 -7.96
CA MET A 1 2.54 -65.90 -7.57
C MET A 1 1.86 -64.68 -6.92
N ARG A 2 2.52 -63.88 -6.10
CA ARG A 2 1.87 -62.70 -5.41
C ARG A 2 1.40 -61.59 -6.35
N LYS A 3 2.03 -61.35 -7.51
CA LYS A 3 1.66 -60.26 -8.44
C LYS A 3 0.44 -60.59 -9.27
N PHE A 4 0.10 -61.87 -9.51
CA PHE A 4 -1.06 -62.29 -10.23
C PHE A 4 -2.37 -62.20 -9.43
N LEU A 5 -2.29 -62.32 -8.10
CA LEU A 5 -3.46 -62.25 -7.23
C LEU A 5 -4.06 -60.84 -7.14
N VAL A 6 -3.21 -59.84 -7.21
CA VAL A 6 -3.63 -58.40 -7.15
C VAL A 6 -4.37 -58.01 -8.43
N VAL A 7 -3.96 -58.51 -9.59
CA VAL A 7 -4.60 -58.18 -10.88
C VAL A 7 -5.98 -58.83 -11.04
N LEU A 8 -6.19 -60.00 -10.39
CA LEU A 8 -7.49 -60.70 -10.42
C LEU A 8 -8.52 -60.08 -9.44
N LEU A 9 -8.09 -59.40 -8.38
CA LEU A 9 -8.98 -58.77 -7.41
C LEU A 9 -9.46 -57.37 -7.88
N LEU A 10 -8.70 -56.69 -8.69
CA LEU A 10 -9.05 -55.36 -9.21
C LEU A 10 -10.39 -55.30 -10.00
N PRO A 11 -10.68 -56.25 -10.92
CA PRO A 11 -11.98 -56.27 -11.61
C PRO A 11 -13.15 -56.59 -10.67
N ALA A 12 -12.94 -57.39 -9.63
CA ALA A 12 -13.97 -57.73 -8.67
C ALA A 12 -14.39 -56.51 -7.83
N PHE A 13 -13.43 -55.67 -7.43
CA PHE A 13 -13.72 -54.39 -6.75
C PHE A 13 -14.44 -53.37 -7.63
N ILE A 14 -14.12 -53.33 -8.93
CA ILE A 14 -14.77 -52.41 -9.86
C ILE A 14 -16.22 -52.85 -10.18
N ILE A 15 -16.49 -54.17 -10.17
CA ILE A 15 -17.84 -54.73 -10.46
C ILE A 15 -18.77 -54.61 -9.24
N THR A 16 -18.24 -54.67 -8.01
CA THR A 16 -19.06 -54.55 -6.77
C THR A 16 -19.41 -53.14 -6.39
N SER A 17 -18.82 -52.13 -7.01
CA SER A 17 -19.14 -50.73 -6.79
C SER A 17 -20.27 -50.18 -7.65
N ARG A 18 -21.20 -51.01 -8.18
CA ARG A 18 -22.52 -50.52 -8.54
C ARG A 18 -23.24 -50.18 -7.26
N VAL A 19 -23.02 -48.95 -6.78
CA VAL A 19 -23.91 -48.31 -5.87
C VAL A 19 -25.27 -48.22 -6.59
N VAL A 20 -26.16 -49.17 -6.27
CA VAL A 20 -27.58 -48.95 -6.51
C VAL A 20 -27.93 -47.78 -5.66
N SER A 21 -28.06 -46.62 -6.26
CA SER A 21 -28.64 -45.43 -5.64
C SER A 21 -30.12 -45.74 -5.40
N THR A 22 -30.42 -46.50 -4.36
CA THR A 22 -31.70 -46.29 -3.70
C THR A 22 -31.58 -44.88 -3.14
N GLU A 23 -32.32 -43.94 -3.70
CA GLU A 23 -32.59 -42.68 -3.07
C GLU A 23 -33.25 -42.97 -1.71
N LYS A 24 -32.43 -43.30 -0.71
CA LYS A 24 -32.82 -43.15 0.67
C LYS A 24 -32.85 -41.64 0.89
N GLN A 25 -34.07 -41.10 0.83
CA GLN A 25 -34.31 -39.79 1.40
C GLN A 25 -33.71 -39.80 2.81
N LEU A 26 -32.69 -39.04 3.01
CA LEU A 26 -32.15 -38.85 4.36
C LEU A 26 -33.30 -38.24 5.19
N PRO A 27 -33.49 -38.68 6.48
CA PRO A 27 -34.57 -38.20 7.34
C PRO A 27 -34.42 -36.72 7.75
N TYR A 28 -33.49 -36.01 7.11
CA TYR A 28 -33.14 -34.62 7.39
C TYR A 28 -33.66 -33.72 6.29
N SER A 29 -34.19 -32.55 6.66
CA SER A 29 -34.50 -31.46 5.74
C SER A 29 -33.22 -30.95 5.04
N SER A 30 -33.39 -30.32 3.88
CA SER A 30 -32.26 -29.68 3.19
C SER A 30 -31.48 -28.67 4.10
N GLN A 31 -32.23 -28.04 5.02
CA GLN A 31 -31.68 -27.11 5.98
C GLN A 31 -30.84 -27.81 7.05
N GLU A 32 -31.27 -28.96 7.57
CA GLU A 32 -30.51 -29.77 8.53
C GLU A 32 -29.28 -30.35 7.87
N ILE A 33 -29.40 -30.81 6.62
CA ILE A 33 -28.23 -31.27 5.83
C ILE A 33 -27.20 -30.15 5.64
N TYR A 34 -27.65 -28.93 5.34
CA TYR A 34 -26.79 -27.77 5.22
C TYR A 34 -26.01 -27.46 6.50
N TYR A 35 -26.66 -27.58 7.66
CA TYR A 35 -25.99 -27.40 8.96
C TYR A 35 -25.04 -28.55 9.34
N LEU A 36 -25.33 -29.76 8.88
CA LEU A 36 -24.53 -30.95 9.20
C LEU A 36 -23.34 -31.15 8.24
N THR A 37 -23.46 -30.68 7.02
CA THR A 37 -22.32 -30.67 6.09
C THR A 37 -21.51 -29.41 6.37
N GLU A 38 -20.32 -29.54 6.93
CA GLU A 38 -19.28 -28.52 6.94
C GLU A 38 -18.74 -28.28 5.52
N SER A 39 -19.64 -28.13 4.55
CA SER A 39 -19.22 -27.79 3.22
C SER A 39 -18.81 -26.32 3.19
N ASP A 40 -17.80 -26.00 2.41
CA ASP A 40 -17.09 -24.74 2.16
C ASP A 40 -17.95 -23.54 1.71
N TYR A 41 -19.11 -23.37 2.30
CA TYR A 41 -19.95 -22.19 2.11
C TYR A 41 -19.62 -21.11 3.15
N GLY A 42 -18.32 -20.89 3.44
CA GLY A 42 -17.85 -19.86 4.40
C GLY A 42 -18.37 -18.46 4.11
N PHE A 43 -18.78 -18.21 2.87
CA PHE A 43 -19.32 -16.92 2.44
C PHE A 43 -20.82 -16.73 2.72
N TYR A 44 -21.58 -17.78 3.11
CA TYR A 44 -23.00 -17.65 3.33
C TYR A 44 -23.35 -17.55 4.82
N TYR A 45 -24.36 -16.74 5.11
CA TYR A 45 -24.98 -16.70 6.42
C TYR A 45 -25.79 -17.97 6.68
N LYS A 46 -25.84 -18.38 7.95
CA LYS A 46 -26.64 -19.52 8.43
C LYS A 46 -27.84 -19.07 9.26
N GLU A 47 -27.97 -17.78 9.51
CA GLU A 47 -29.04 -17.16 10.33
C GLU A 47 -29.33 -15.75 9.81
N THR A 48 -30.40 -15.14 10.34
CA THR A 48 -30.78 -13.76 10.03
C THR A 48 -29.82 -12.76 10.69
N LEU A 49 -29.76 -11.55 10.16
CA LEU A 49 -28.96 -10.44 10.69
C LEU A 49 -29.83 -9.48 11.47
N GLU A 50 -29.27 -8.86 12.49
CA GLU A 50 -29.97 -7.89 13.36
C GLU A 50 -30.15 -6.54 12.65
N SER A 51 -29.10 -6.03 12.04
CA SER A 51 -29.06 -4.73 11.38
C SER A 51 -28.40 -4.86 9.99
N PRO A 52 -29.12 -5.47 9.01
CA PRO A 52 -28.52 -5.77 7.72
C PRO A 52 -28.27 -4.52 6.88
N MET A 53 -27.11 -4.48 6.24
CA MET A 53 -26.67 -3.45 5.31
C MET A 53 -25.99 -4.11 4.10
N VAL A 54 -25.96 -3.42 2.94
CA VAL A 54 -25.23 -3.88 1.78
C VAL A 54 -23.91 -3.10 1.62
N TYR A 55 -22.84 -3.78 1.15
CA TYR A 55 -21.56 -3.15 0.86
C TYR A 55 -21.60 -2.28 -0.41
N GLY A 56 -22.32 -2.74 -1.41
CA GLY A 56 -22.47 -2.10 -2.71
C GLY A 56 -23.89 -2.25 -3.25
N GLU A 57 -24.11 -1.79 -4.48
CA GLU A 57 -25.38 -2.01 -5.17
C GLU A 57 -25.66 -3.51 -5.31
N THR A 58 -26.75 -4.01 -4.73
CA THR A 58 -27.08 -5.43 -4.63
C THR A 58 -28.48 -5.68 -5.13
N ALA A 59 -28.63 -6.64 -6.06
CA ALA A 59 -29.91 -7.01 -6.64
C ALA A 59 -30.84 -7.66 -5.60
N VAL A 60 -32.13 -7.33 -5.67
CA VAL A 60 -33.21 -8.02 -4.96
C VAL A 60 -34.16 -8.67 -5.94
N TYR A 61 -34.78 -9.77 -5.52
CA TYR A 61 -35.53 -10.66 -6.40
C TYR A 61 -36.97 -10.83 -5.92
N ALA A 62 -37.86 -11.05 -6.88
CA ALA A 62 -39.28 -11.28 -6.61
C ALA A 62 -39.58 -12.68 -6.03
N ASN A 63 -38.66 -13.63 -6.14
CA ASN A 63 -38.80 -15.01 -5.67
C ASN A 63 -37.50 -15.54 -5.05
N GLU A 64 -37.61 -16.59 -4.25
CA GLU A 64 -36.47 -17.22 -3.55
C GLU A 64 -35.46 -17.88 -4.47
N ASP A 65 -35.85 -18.27 -5.69
CA ASP A 65 -34.95 -18.88 -6.65
C ASP A 65 -34.04 -17.87 -7.38
N LEU A 66 -34.13 -16.58 -7.01
CA LEU A 66 -33.30 -15.47 -7.51
C LEU A 66 -33.32 -15.32 -9.04
N VAL A 67 -34.44 -15.66 -9.70
CA VAL A 67 -34.55 -15.68 -11.17
C VAL A 67 -35.00 -14.32 -11.71
N LYS A 68 -35.92 -13.66 -11.03
CA LYS A 68 -36.52 -12.39 -11.48
C LYS A 68 -36.08 -11.25 -10.58
N GLU A 69 -35.12 -10.45 -11.05
CA GLU A 69 -34.75 -9.20 -10.39
C GLU A 69 -35.95 -8.25 -10.31
N SER A 70 -36.17 -7.66 -9.15
CA SER A 70 -37.29 -6.77 -8.87
C SER A 70 -36.85 -5.40 -8.36
N GLY A 71 -35.57 -5.18 -8.21
CA GLY A 71 -34.98 -3.93 -7.75
C GLY A 71 -33.57 -4.09 -7.22
N LYS A 72 -33.04 -3.05 -6.60
CA LYS A 72 -31.69 -3.02 -6.02
C LYS A 72 -31.69 -2.33 -4.66
N LEU A 73 -30.85 -2.80 -3.78
CA LEU A 73 -30.45 -2.10 -2.57
C LEU A 73 -29.13 -1.38 -2.82
N THR A 74 -28.99 -0.20 -2.24
CA THR A 74 -27.74 0.60 -2.30
C THR A 74 -27.19 0.82 -0.90
N PRO A 75 -25.89 1.08 -0.73
CA PRO A 75 -25.31 1.41 0.56
C PRO A 75 -26.08 2.54 1.26
N GLY A 76 -26.36 2.36 2.55
CA GLY A 76 -27.18 3.28 3.34
C GLY A 76 -28.68 3.04 3.28
N THR A 77 -29.18 2.15 2.40
CA THR A 77 -30.58 1.73 2.41
C THR A 77 -30.85 0.80 3.58
N THR A 78 -31.82 1.13 4.41
CA THR A 78 -32.30 0.26 5.49
C THR A 78 -33.31 -0.77 4.96
N PHE A 79 -33.15 -2.01 5.35
CA PHE A 79 -34.09 -3.09 5.05
C PHE A 79 -34.13 -4.08 6.22
N LYS A 80 -35.16 -4.93 6.26
CA LYS A 80 -35.32 -5.90 7.33
C LYS A 80 -35.39 -7.31 6.77
N ILE A 81 -34.60 -8.20 7.35
CA ILE A 81 -34.66 -9.64 7.08
C ILE A 81 -35.66 -10.25 8.03
N VAL A 82 -36.65 -10.97 7.50
CA VAL A 82 -37.70 -11.66 8.28
C VAL A 82 -37.46 -13.15 8.38
N GLU A 83 -36.69 -13.72 7.45
CA GLU A 83 -36.48 -15.16 7.40
C GLU A 83 -35.16 -15.46 6.63
N TRP A 84 -34.41 -16.46 7.13
CA TRP A 84 -33.35 -17.14 6.40
C TRP A 84 -33.85 -18.50 5.91
N ARG A 85 -33.57 -18.87 4.69
CA ARG A 85 -33.96 -20.17 4.14
C ARG A 85 -33.04 -20.62 3.00
N LEU A 86 -33.09 -21.89 2.65
CA LEU A 86 -32.52 -22.40 1.40
C LEU A 86 -33.59 -22.33 0.29
N ASN A 87 -33.15 -21.85 -0.88
CA ASN A 87 -34.01 -21.94 -2.06
C ASN A 87 -34.05 -23.39 -2.63
N ARG A 88 -34.73 -23.62 -3.75
CA ARG A 88 -34.87 -24.95 -4.34
C ARG A 88 -33.56 -25.55 -4.81
N GLN A 89 -32.55 -24.73 -5.09
CA GLN A 89 -31.19 -25.13 -5.47
C GLN A 89 -30.27 -25.35 -4.25
N GLY A 90 -30.77 -25.20 -3.02
CA GLY A 90 -29.97 -25.29 -1.81
C GLY A 90 -29.10 -24.06 -1.54
N VAL A 91 -29.38 -22.93 -2.18
CA VAL A 91 -28.63 -21.68 -1.97
C VAL A 91 -29.28 -20.87 -0.86
N PRO A 92 -28.51 -20.37 0.12
CA PRO A 92 -29.03 -19.54 1.21
C PRO A 92 -29.52 -18.18 0.71
N VAL A 93 -30.74 -17.82 1.14
CA VAL A 93 -31.38 -16.54 0.80
C VAL A 93 -32.01 -15.92 2.03
N PHE A 94 -32.04 -14.60 2.05
CA PHE A 94 -32.80 -13.81 2.98
C PHE A 94 -34.11 -13.39 2.34
N LYS A 95 -35.23 -13.61 3.07
CA LYS A 95 -36.53 -13.01 2.75
C LYS A 95 -36.67 -11.68 3.48
N LEU A 96 -36.98 -10.63 2.75
CA LEU A 96 -37.17 -9.29 3.27
C LEU A 96 -38.62 -9.07 3.71
N ASP A 97 -38.89 -8.07 4.54
CA ASP A 97 -40.21 -7.71 5.04
C ASP A 97 -41.17 -7.25 3.92
N ASN A 98 -40.65 -6.74 2.82
CA ASN A 98 -41.39 -6.37 1.61
C ASN A 98 -41.62 -7.55 0.65
N HIS A 99 -41.39 -8.80 1.09
CA HIS A 99 -41.53 -10.05 0.35
C HIS A 99 -40.54 -10.26 -0.80
N GLN A 100 -39.55 -9.41 -0.93
CA GLN A 100 -38.40 -9.64 -1.86
C GLN A 100 -37.38 -10.58 -1.23
N PHE A 101 -36.42 -11.04 -2.06
CA PHE A 101 -35.35 -11.94 -1.65
C PHE A 101 -33.99 -11.38 -2.06
N ILE A 102 -32.99 -11.66 -1.24
CA ILE A 102 -31.59 -11.34 -1.51
C ILE A 102 -30.72 -12.55 -1.17
N LEU A 103 -29.61 -12.72 -1.86
CA LEU A 103 -28.65 -13.77 -1.54
C LEU A 103 -28.08 -13.54 -0.13
N ALA A 104 -28.04 -14.59 0.70
CA ALA A 104 -27.52 -14.52 2.07
C ALA A 104 -25.98 -14.64 2.09
N ASP A 105 -25.29 -13.76 1.35
CA ASP A 105 -23.87 -13.80 1.09
C ASP A 105 -23.13 -12.67 1.84
N LYS A 106 -22.14 -13.04 2.64
CA LYS A 106 -21.30 -12.11 3.45
C LYS A 106 -20.49 -11.11 2.59
N ARG A 107 -20.30 -11.39 1.31
CA ARG A 107 -19.64 -10.46 0.37
C ARG A 107 -20.56 -9.33 -0.08
N LEU A 108 -21.87 -9.53 0.02
CA LEU A 108 -22.90 -8.58 -0.40
C LEU A 108 -23.54 -7.84 0.78
N VAL A 109 -23.81 -8.57 1.86
CA VAL A 109 -24.55 -8.07 3.02
C VAL A 109 -23.69 -8.22 4.29
N TYR A 110 -23.78 -7.27 5.19
CA TYR A 110 -23.15 -7.34 6.52
C TYR A 110 -24.12 -6.92 7.61
N ASP A 111 -23.82 -7.32 8.86
CA ASP A 111 -24.56 -6.86 10.02
C ASP A 111 -23.88 -5.61 10.59
N GLN A 112 -24.58 -4.48 10.58
CA GLN A 112 -24.08 -3.22 11.11
C GLN A 112 -23.81 -3.30 12.63
N SER A 113 -24.50 -4.19 13.35
CA SER A 113 -24.27 -4.39 14.80
C SER A 113 -22.87 -4.93 15.11
N GLN A 114 -22.22 -5.60 14.15
CA GLN A 114 -20.86 -6.12 14.26
C GLN A 114 -19.78 -5.12 13.80
N VAL A 115 -20.18 -4.01 13.22
CA VAL A 115 -19.25 -2.98 12.71
C VAL A 115 -18.92 -1.98 13.81
N GLN A 116 -17.64 -1.82 14.09
CA GLN A 116 -17.16 -0.81 15.01
C GLN A 116 -16.94 0.50 14.26
N THR A 117 -17.62 1.57 14.69
CA THR A 117 -17.36 2.91 14.17
C THR A 117 -15.98 3.37 14.61
N GLN A 118 -15.21 3.89 13.67
CA GLN A 118 -13.88 4.43 13.87
C GLN A 118 -13.85 5.90 13.41
N ASN A 119 -12.90 6.65 13.94
CA ASN A 119 -12.58 8.00 13.44
C ASN A 119 -11.10 8.25 13.70
N ARG A 120 -10.27 7.55 12.97
CA ARG A 120 -8.81 7.64 13.13
C ARG A 120 -8.11 7.63 11.78
N GLN A 121 -6.86 8.03 11.79
CA GLN A 121 -5.99 7.97 10.63
C GLN A 121 -4.96 6.87 10.83
N VAL A 122 -4.68 6.16 9.75
CA VAL A 122 -3.65 5.13 9.68
C VAL A 122 -2.78 5.35 8.44
N TRP A 123 -1.59 4.78 8.44
CA TRP A 123 -0.68 4.73 7.31
C TRP A 123 -0.83 3.40 6.61
N LEU A 124 -0.92 3.40 5.29
CA LEU A 124 -0.92 2.17 4.50
C LEU A 124 0.49 1.60 4.41
N GLU A 125 0.63 0.30 4.55
CA GLU A 125 1.90 -0.40 4.37
C GLU A 125 2.10 -0.86 2.92
N GLN A 126 3.32 -1.28 2.59
CA GLN A 126 3.61 -1.90 1.29
C GLN A 126 2.82 -3.20 1.13
N GLY A 127 2.26 -3.42 -0.06
CA GLY A 127 1.52 -4.64 -0.38
C GLY A 127 0.05 -4.64 0.06
N PHE A 128 -0.48 -3.52 0.53
CA PHE A 128 -1.91 -3.41 0.83
C PHE A 128 -2.76 -3.67 -0.42
N VAL A 129 -3.92 -4.24 -0.19
CA VAL A 129 -4.96 -4.47 -1.20
C VAL A 129 -6.27 -3.90 -0.69
N ILE A 130 -7.06 -3.30 -1.58
CA ILE A 130 -8.38 -2.78 -1.26
C ILE A 130 -9.44 -3.72 -1.79
N TYR A 131 -10.42 -4.03 -0.95
CA TYR A 131 -11.54 -4.91 -1.24
C TYR A 131 -12.88 -4.17 -1.14
N ASN A 132 -13.87 -4.65 -1.89
CA ASN A 132 -15.24 -4.14 -1.78
C ASN A 132 -15.90 -4.57 -0.45
N SER A 133 -15.56 -5.76 0.02
CA SER A 133 -15.95 -6.29 1.33
C SER A 133 -14.81 -7.10 1.96
N PRO A 134 -14.80 -7.30 3.29
CA PRO A 134 -13.81 -8.16 3.96
C PRO A 134 -13.82 -9.64 3.52
N TYR A 135 -14.90 -10.08 2.90
CA TYR A 135 -15.07 -11.45 2.40
C TYR A 135 -14.86 -11.58 0.89
N ASP A 136 -14.57 -10.48 0.20
CA ASP A 136 -14.38 -10.50 -1.26
C ASP A 136 -12.91 -10.79 -1.59
N ALA A 137 -12.66 -11.78 -2.43
CA ALA A 137 -11.32 -12.04 -2.95
C ALA A 137 -10.94 -11.13 -4.11
N LYS A 138 -11.87 -10.31 -4.61
CA LYS A 138 -11.63 -9.42 -5.75
C LYS A 138 -11.13 -8.06 -5.27
N GLU A 139 -9.95 -7.74 -5.70
CA GLU A 139 -9.36 -6.42 -5.52
C GLU A 139 -10.12 -5.35 -6.30
N ILE A 140 -10.26 -4.18 -5.71
CA ILE A 140 -10.75 -2.99 -6.40
C ILE A 140 -9.61 -1.99 -6.63
N SER A 141 -9.63 -1.33 -7.79
CA SER A 141 -8.64 -0.30 -8.10
C SER A 141 -8.83 0.91 -7.20
N SER A 142 -7.74 1.43 -6.67
CA SER A 142 -7.72 2.68 -5.92
C SER A 142 -6.54 3.56 -6.37
N SER A 143 -6.63 4.86 -6.13
CA SER A 143 -5.53 5.81 -6.36
C SER A 143 -4.57 5.92 -5.17
N LEU A 144 -4.75 5.07 -4.15
CA LEU A 144 -3.94 5.07 -2.94
C LEU A 144 -2.55 4.50 -3.21
N SER A 145 -1.57 5.00 -2.49
CA SER A 145 -0.18 4.58 -2.58
C SER A 145 0.31 4.02 -1.24
N PRO A 146 1.28 3.11 -1.23
CA PRO A 146 1.96 2.70 0.00
C PRO A 146 2.48 3.93 0.78
N TYR A 147 2.44 3.82 2.10
CA TYR A 147 2.86 4.87 3.03
C TYR A 147 2.03 6.18 2.95
N GLN A 148 0.86 6.13 2.32
CA GLN A 148 -0.12 7.20 2.37
C GLN A 148 -0.92 7.14 3.66
N ARG A 149 -1.22 8.30 4.25
CA ARG A 149 -2.10 8.44 5.39
C ARG A 149 -3.55 8.50 4.94
N VAL A 150 -4.41 7.66 5.52
CA VAL A 150 -5.83 7.54 5.17
C VAL A 150 -6.72 7.63 6.41
N THR A 151 -7.97 8.03 6.22
CA THR A 151 -8.98 8.07 7.29
C THR A 151 -9.79 6.79 7.29
N VAL A 152 -9.89 6.16 8.45
CA VAL A 152 -10.70 4.96 8.71
C VAL A 152 -11.96 5.38 9.44
N ASP A 153 -13.12 4.95 8.93
CA ASP A 153 -14.43 5.25 9.52
C ASP A 153 -15.10 4.03 10.19
N ARG A 154 -14.70 2.81 9.82
CA ARG A 154 -15.26 1.57 10.36
C ARG A 154 -14.21 0.48 10.45
N ALA A 155 -14.44 -0.48 11.37
CA ALA A 155 -13.69 -1.72 11.47
C ALA A 155 -14.66 -2.90 11.57
N LEU A 156 -14.29 -4.04 11.00
CA LEU A 156 -15.03 -5.29 11.04
C LEU A 156 -14.06 -6.45 11.20
N PHE A 157 -14.37 -7.36 12.13
CA PHE A 157 -13.62 -8.60 12.27
C PHE A 157 -14.25 -9.69 11.39
N ALA A 158 -13.49 -10.20 10.45
CA ALA A 158 -13.93 -11.20 9.47
C ALA A 158 -12.83 -12.23 9.22
N GLU A 159 -13.18 -13.51 9.12
CA GLU A 159 -12.27 -14.62 8.82
C GLU A 159 -10.99 -14.66 9.69
N GLY A 160 -11.13 -14.31 10.95
CA GLY A 160 -10.01 -14.36 11.91
C GLY A 160 -9.10 -13.14 11.89
N GLN A 161 -9.40 -12.12 11.11
CA GLN A 161 -8.61 -10.89 11.05
C GLN A 161 -9.48 -9.62 11.05
N GLU A 162 -8.90 -8.51 11.45
CA GLU A 162 -9.57 -7.21 11.46
C GLU A 162 -9.37 -6.50 10.12
N PHE A 163 -10.47 -6.00 9.55
CA PHE A 163 -10.47 -5.15 8.38
C PHE A 163 -10.87 -3.74 8.76
N LEU A 164 -10.23 -2.76 8.14
CA LEU A 164 -10.50 -1.34 8.29
C LEU A 164 -11.13 -0.80 7.02
N HIS A 165 -12.21 -0.05 7.14
CA HIS A 165 -12.82 0.63 6.01
C HIS A 165 -12.21 2.02 5.83
N ILE A 166 -11.60 2.25 4.69
CA ILE A 166 -11.11 3.57 4.29
C ILE A 166 -12.28 4.34 3.69
N ASN A 167 -12.59 5.48 4.29
CA ASN A 167 -13.74 6.29 3.91
C ASN A 167 -13.82 6.52 2.39
N GLN A 168 -14.97 6.19 1.79
CA GLN A 168 -15.27 6.31 0.35
C GLN A 168 -14.37 5.50 -0.60
N VAL A 169 -13.56 4.59 -0.09
CA VAL A 169 -12.64 3.79 -0.90
C VAL A 169 -12.96 2.29 -0.83
N GLY A 170 -12.90 1.68 0.35
CA GLY A 170 -13.13 0.24 0.54
C GLY A 170 -12.41 -0.31 1.76
N TRP A 171 -12.30 -1.62 1.84
CA TRP A 171 -11.76 -2.34 2.98
C TRP A 171 -10.31 -2.75 2.76
N VAL A 172 -9.49 -2.61 3.78
CA VAL A 172 -8.09 -3.05 3.83
C VAL A 172 -7.88 -3.93 5.06
N SER A 173 -7.07 -4.98 4.95
CA SER A 173 -6.67 -5.74 6.14
C SER A 173 -5.81 -4.86 7.06
N LYS A 174 -6.09 -4.90 8.35
CA LYS A 174 -5.35 -4.12 9.36
C LYS A 174 -3.86 -4.43 9.40
N GLU A 175 -3.45 -5.63 9.02
CA GLU A 175 -2.03 -6.02 8.96
C GLU A 175 -1.21 -5.15 7.99
N PHE A 176 -1.87 -4.58 6.97
CA PHE A 176 -1.25 -3.65 6.03
C PHE A 176 -1.45 -2.18 6.42
N THR A 177 -1.63 -1.92 7.71
CA THR A 177 -1.77 -0.55 8.23
C THR A 177 -0.90 -0.33 9.46
N SER A 178 -0.47 0.91 9.67
CA SER A 178 0.28 1.35 10.83
C SER A 178 -0.37 2.59 11.44
N GLU A 179 -0.44 2.66 12.77
CA GLU A 179 -1.00 3.81 13.48
C GLU A 179 0.01 4.97 13.55
N GLU A 180 1.30 4.64 13.52
CA GLU A 180 2.38 5.61 13.52
C GLU A 180 3.05 5.74 12.16
N ASP A 181 3.60 6.92 11.89
CA ASP A 181 4.47 7.14 10.73
C ASP A 181 5.80 6.39 10.92
N ASN A 182 5.88 5.21 10.28
CA ASN A 182 7.05 4.33 10.33
C ASN A 182 7.93 4.44 9.08
N ARG A 183 7.68 5.40 8.19
CA ARG A 183 8.42 5.54 6.91
C ARG A 183 9.92 5.62 7.10
N ILE A 184 10.37 6.37 8.11
CA ILE A 184 11.81 6.53 8.36
C ILE A 184 12.46 5.23 8.90
N GLN A 185 11.70 4.44 9.69
CA GLN A 185 12.16 3.11 10.13
C GLN A 185 12.32 2.16 8.94
N LYS A 186 11.37 2.19 7.98
CA LYS A 186 11.49 1.40 6.74
C LYS A 186 12.67 1.83 5.88
N VAL A 187 12.97 3.13 5.82
CA VAL A 187 14.20 3.62 5.18
C VAL A 187 15.43 3.07 5.91
N GLN A 188 15.46 3.11 7.25
CA GLN A 188 16.57 2.55 8.03
C GLN A 188 16.76 1.05 7.78
N GLU A 189 15.67 0.26 7.71
CA GLU A 189 15.74 -1.17 7.38
C GLU A 189 16.38 -1.40 6.00
N VAL A 190 15.97 -0.64 4.99
CA VAL A 190 16.53 -0.73 3.64
C VAL A 190 18.01 -0.35 3.62
N LEU A 191 18.39 0.74 4.31
CA LEU A 191 19.78 1.18 4.42
C LEU A 191 20.63 0.11 5.11
N SER A 192 20.17 -0.42 6.23
CA SER A 192 20.88 -1.44 6.99
C SER A 192 21.05 -2.75 6.22
N ASN A 193 20.05 -3.15 5.42
CA ASN A 193 20.11 -4.42 4.69
C ASN A 193 20.94 -4.34 3.40
N ASN A 194 20.98 -3.18 2.73
CA ASN A 194 21.52 -3.10 1.38
C ASN A 194 22.76 -2.22 1.25
N TYR A 195 23.05 -1.35 2.24
CA TYR A 195 24.08 -0.31 2.11
C TYR A 195 25.10 -0.30 3.27
N GLN A 196 25.18 -1.38 4.05
CA GLN A 196 26.17 -1.52 5.13
C GLN A 196 27.58 -1.79 4.60
N ASN A 197 28.04 -0.98 3.67
CA ASN A 197 29.37 -1.06 3.11
C ASN A 197 30.11 0.26 3.43
N GLU A 198 31.37 0.19 3.82
CA GLU A 198 32.20 1.35 4.15
C GLU A 198 32.39 2.36 3.00
N ASN A 199 32.03 1.98 1.77
CA ASN A 199 32.04 2.88 0.62
C ASN A 199 30.84 3.83 0.56
N TYR A 200 29.84 3.64 1.43
CA TYR A 200 28.66 4.48 1.50
C TYR A 200 28.59 5.22 2.84
N SER A 201 28.28 6.49 2.78
CA SER A 201 27.82 7.29 3.91
C SER A 201 26.50 7.91 3.49
N ILE A 202 25.41 7.52 4.13
CA ILE A 202 24.06 7.95 3.78
C ILE A 202 23.38 8.51 5.01
N TYR A 203 22.79 9.69 4.86
CA TYR A 203 21.97 10.33 5.86
C TYR A 203 20.66 10.77 5.25
N VAL A 204 19.54 10.41 5.87
CA VAL A 204 18.19 10.76 5.45
C VAL A 204 17.45 11.40 6.60
N LYS A 205 16.84 12.56 6.38
CA LYS A 205 16.02 13.26 7.36
C LYS A 205 14.61 13.46 6.82
N GLN A 206 13.63 13.01 7.59
CA GLN A 206 12.22 13.26 7.33
C GLN A 206 11.87 14.64 7.91
N LEU A 207 11.76 15.66 7.05
CA LEU A 207 11.58 17.04 7.48
C LEU A 207 10.28 17.28 8.28
N SER A 208 9.21 16.52 7.98
CA SER A 208 7.91 16.66 8.65
C SER A 208 7.90 16.19 10.10
N THR A 209 8.76 15.24 10.46
CA THR A 209 8.82 14.65 11.82
C THR A 209 10.13 14.92 12.55
N GLY A 210 11.16 15.35 11.82
CA GLY A 210 12.52 15.46 12.31
C GLY A 210 13.26 14.13 12.51
N LYS A 211 12.60 12.98 12.28
CA LYS A 211 13.20 11.65 12.40
C LYS A 211 14.26 11.43 11.33
N GLU A 212 15.25 10.62 11.64
CA GLU A 212 16.45 10.41 10.84
C GLU A 212 16.72 8.92 10.63
N ALA A 213 17.41 8.61 9.53
CA ALA A 213 17.92 7.29 9.20
C ALA A 213 19.26 7.42 8.49
N GLY A 214 20.17 6.47 8.69
CA GLY A 214 21.44 6.53 8.02
C GLY A 214 22.32 5.31 8.24
N VAL A 215 23.40 5.26 7.49
CA VAL A 215 24.48 4.30 7.64
C VAL A 215 25.82 5.00 7.46
N ASN A 216 26.79 4.65 8.27
CA ASN A 216 28.16 5.17 8.19
C ASN A 216 28.24 6.71 8.26
N GLU A 217 27.37 7.36 9.01
CA GLU A 217 27.24 8.82 9.08
C GLU A 217 28.53 9.51 9.57
N ASP A 218 29.27 8.83 10.44
CA ASP A 218 30.51 9.33 11.02
C ASP A 218 31.76 9.07 10.15
N ILE A 219 31.62 8.32 9.05
CA ILE A 219 32.74 8.03 8.15
C ILE A 219 33.05 9.27 7.31
N LYS A 220 34.29 9.72 7.39
CA LYS A 220 34.80 10.83 6.57
C LYS A 220 35.17 10.31 5.18
N LEU A 221 34.36 10.64 4.20
CA LEU A 221 34.62 10.38 2.79
C LEU A 221 35.14 11.63 2.09
N TYR A 222 35.96 11.43 1.05
CA TYR A 222 36.43 12.54 0.24
C TYR A 222 35.26 13.13 -0.57
N ALA A 223 34.88 14.34 -0.23
CA ALA A 223 33.70 15.00 -0.78
C ALA A 223 33.83 15.45 -2.25
N ALA A 224 35.07 15.51 -2.79
CA ALA A 224 35.30 16.00 -4.13
C ALA A 224 34.51 17.30 -4.42
N SER A 225 33.90 17.43 -5.58
CA SER A 225 33.17 18.64 -5.99
C SER A 225 31.84 18.89 -5.19
N ILE A 226 31.40 17.96 -4.35
CA ILE A 226 30.24 18.22 -3.47
C ILE A 226 30.53 19.36 -2.50
N LEU A 227 31.78 19.52 -2.07
CA LEU A 227 32.19 20.60 -1.20
C LEU A 227 31.89 22.00 -1.79
N LYS A 228 31.82 22.13 -3.10
CA LYS A 228 31.50 23.39 -3.78
C LYS A 228 30.07 23.91 -3.39
N LEU A 229 29.19 23.05 -2.97
CA LEU A 229 27.85 23.44 -2.46
C LEU A 229 27.93 24.33 -1.22
N ALA A 230 28.89 24.09 -0.33
CA ALA A 230 29.08 24.90 0.86
C ALA A 230 29.46 26.36 0.51
N TYR A 231 30.31 26.52 -0.50
CA TYR A 231 30.73 27.85 -0.99
C TYR A 231 29.59 28.56 -1.74
N LEU A 232 28.81 27.82 -2.54
CA LEU A 232 27.62 28.38 -3.18
C LEU A 232 26.60 28.85 -2.14
N TYR A 233 26.41 28.07 -1.07
CA TYR A 233 25.55 28.46 0.04
C TYR A 233 26.08 29.75 0.73
N TYR A 234 27.40 29.80 0.99
CA TYR A 234 28.02 30.99 1.58
C TYR A 234 27.87 32.22 0.68
N ALA A 235 28.08 32.09 -0.62
CA ALA A 235 27.88 33.18 -1.57
C ALA A 235 26.44 33.67 -1.58
N GLN A 236 25.45 32.75 -1.54
CA GLN A 236 24.04 33.12 -1.44
C GLN A 236 23.70 33.82 -0.12
N ASP A 237 24.30 33.36 0.98
CA ASP A 237 24.12 34.01 2.29
C ASP A 237 24.64 35.45 2.27
N LYS A 238 25.82 35.70 1.69
CA LYS A 238 26.39 37.05 1.51
C LYS A 238 25.54 37.95 0.62
N ILE A 239 24.89 37.38 -0.41
CA ILE A 239 23.91 38.12 -1.23
C ILE A 239 22.69 38.51 -0.38
N ASN A 240 22.16 37.57 0.42
CA ASN A 240 21.01 37.83 1.28
C ASN A 240 21.27 38.89 2.36
N GLN A 241 22.52 38.97 2.85
CA GLN A 241 22.97 39.99 3.78
C GLN A 241 23.25 41.35 3.11
N GLY A 242 23.20 41.42 1.78
CA GLY A 242 23.50 42.63 1.02
C GLY A 242 24.96 42.99 0.92
N GLU A 243 25.87 42.09 1.29
CA GLU A 243 27.32 42.30 1.19
C GLU A 243 27.81 42.22 -0.26
N TYR A 244 27.16 41.34 -1.04
CA TYR A 244 27.43 41.18 -2.48
C TYR A 244 26.12 41.24 -3.27
N THR A 245 26.26 41.51 -4.57
CA THR A 245 25.21 41.36 -5.59
C THR A 245 25.68 40.39 -6.65
N LEU A 246 24.80 39.92 -7.51
CA LEU A 246 25.16 39.07 -8.63
C LEU A 246 26.14 39.74 -9.62
N ASP A 247 26.16 41.07 -9.63
CA ASP A 247 27.10 41.90 -10.46
C ASP A 247 28.42 42.21 -9.75
N SER A 248 28.55 41.84 -8.45
CA SER A 248 29.83 42.00 -7.75
C SER A 248 30.95 41.27 -8.52
N SER A 249 32.10 41.89 -8.68
CA SER A 249 33.20 41.45 -9.56
C SER A 249 34.38 40.98 -8.76
N PHE A 250 35.00 39.89 -9.19
CA PHE A 250 36.17 39.26 -8.58
C PHE A 250 37.24 38.98 -9.62
N LYS A 251 38.49 39.36 -9.28
CA LYS A 251 39.62 39.25 -10.20
C LYS A 251 40.29 37.89 -10.10
N TYR A 252 40.57 37.25 -11.24
CA TYR A 252 41.32 36.01 -11.30
C TYR A 252 42.84 36.29 -11.20
N ILE A 253 43.37 36.12 -9.99
CA ILE A 253 44.78 36.37 -9.64
C ILE A 253 45.42 35.08 -9.10
N PRO A 254 46.77 34.97 -9.06
CA PRO A 254 47.49 33.78 -8.63
C PRO A 254 47.08 33.27 -7.22
N GLU A 255 46.76 34.16 -6.32
CA GLU A 255 46.48 33.86 -4.93
C GLU A 255 45.24 32.97 -4.77
N VAL A 256 44.29 33.05 -5.69
CA VAL A 256 43.06 32.23 -5.61
C VAL A 256 43.31 30.74 -5.88
N ASN A 257 44.43 30.38 -6.46
CA ASN A 257 44.80 29.00 -6.71
C ASN A 257 45.75 28.41 -5.66
N SER A 258 46.18 29.20 -4.69
CA SER A 258 47.23 28.84 -3.73
C SER A 258 46.81 28.76 -2.29
N PHE A 259 45.54 29.02 -1.97
CA PHE A 259 45.02 28.88 -0.59
C PHE A 259 44.81 27.40 -0.20
N PRO A 260 44.90 27.03 1.09
CA PRO A 260 44.65 25.68 1.54
C PRO A 260 43.24 25.24 1.17
N GLY A 261 43.09 24.15 0.39
CA GLY A 261 41.82 23.65 -0.07
C GLY A 261 41.40 24.10 -1.48
N SER A 262 42.16 24.97 -2.14
CA SER A 262 41.92 25.31 -3.54
C SER A 262 41.96 24.07 -4.45
N TYR A 263 41.06 24.03 -5.43
CA TYR A 263 41.06 22.98 -6.46
C TYR A 263 42.14 23.23 -7.50
N LYS A 264 42.66 22.13 -8.06
CA LYS A 264 43.61 22.22 -9.18
C LYS A 264 42.95 22.86 -10.40
N PRO A 265 43.48 23.94 -10.96
CA PRO A 265 42.90 24.62 -12.14
C PRO A 265 42.71 23.70 -13.36
N GLU A 266 43.59 22.71 -13.53
CA GLU A 266 43.53 21.74 -14.63
C GLU A 266 42.33 20.78 -14.56
N GLY A 267 41.60 20.76 -13.46
CA GLY A 267 40.41 19.92 -13.30
C GLY A 267 39.19 20.42 -14.11
N SER A 268 37.98 20.13 -13.59
CA SER A 268 36.73 20.46 -14.27
C SER A 268 36.56 21.96 -14.52
N GLY A 269 35.81 22.31 -15.56
CA GLY A 269 35.41 23.66 -15.89
C GLY A 269 36.08 24.22 -17.14
N SER A 270 35.58 25.38 -17.59
CA SER A 270 35.95 26.03 -18.83
C SER A 270 36.65 27.38 -18.65
N LEU A 271 36.79 27.89 -17.42
CA LEU A 271 37.58 29.09 -17.20
C LEU A 271 39.06 28.83 -17.50
N PRO A 272 39.84 29.87 -17.86
CA PRO A 272 41.28 29.76 -18.12
C PRO A 272 41.98 29.05 -16.98
N LYS A 273 42.88 28.10 -17.33
CA LYS A 273 43.65 27.32 -16.33
C LYS A 273 44.82 28.07 -15.73
N LYS A 274 45.16 29.21 -16.31
CA LYS A 274 46.17 30.18 -15.82
C LYS A 274 45.47 31.50 -15.57
N GLU A 275 45.96 32.21 -14.59
CA GLU A 275 45.48 33.53 -14.18
C GLU A 275 45.53 34.49 -15.36
N ASP A 276 44.45 35.19 -15.62
CA ASP A 276 44.35 36.12 -16.74
C ASP A 276 44.11 37.57 -16.31
N ASN A 277 44.07 37.82 -15.00
CA ASN A 277 43.82 39.14 -14.39
C ASN A 277 42.49 39.76 -14.81
N LYS A 278 41.55 38.99 -15.39
CA LYS A 278 40.21 39.47 -15.71
C LYS A 278 39.29 39.42 -14.50
N GLU A 279 38.25 40.20 -14.59
CA GLU A 279 37.18 40.24 -13.63
C GLU A 279 36.01 39.34 -14.09
N TYR A 280 35.43 38.62 -13.16
CA TYR A 280 34.28 37.74 -13.38
C TYR A 280 33.20 38.14 -12.39
N SER A 281 31.99 38.31 -12.86
CA SER A 281 30.85 38.62 -11.96
C SER A 281 30.49 37.41 -11.09
N LEU A 282 29.94 37.65 -9.92
CA LEU A 282 29.47 36.59 -9.00
C LEU A 282 28.48 35.66 -9.72
N GLN A 283 27.59 36.23 -10.54
CA GLN A 283 26.67 35.45 -11.37
C GLN A 283 27.41 34.47 -12.34
N GLN A 284 28.44 34.96 -12.99
CA GLN A 284 29.25 34.13 -13.90
C GLN A 284 29.92 32.98 -13.13
N LEU A 285 30.53 33.28 -11.97
CA LEU A 285 31.24 32.30 -11.14
C LEU A 285 30.26 31.24 -10.61
N ILE A 286 29.10 31.65 -10.00
CA ILE A 286 28.08 30.73 -9.53
C ILE A 286 27.60 29.84 -10.70
N THR A 287 27.34 30.41 -11.87
CA THR A 287 26.89 29.66 -13.04
C THR A 287 27.92 28.61 -13.46
N LYS A 288 29.22 28.97 -13.51
CA LYS A 288 30.32 28.05 -13.87
C LYS A 288 30.47 26.93 -12.83
N VAL A 289 30.44 27.25 -11.54
CA VAL A 289 30.51 26.25 -10.48
C VAL A 289 29.33 25.28 -10.56
N THR A 290 28.10 25.79 -10.74
CA THR A 290 26.88 24.98 -10.74
C THR A 290 26.74 24.10 -11.98
N LYS A 291 26.99 24.64 -13.17
CA LYS A 291 26.77 23.93 -14.44
C LYS A 291 27.95 23.08 -14.91
N GLU A 292 29.17 23.50 -14.61
CA GLU A 292 30.39 22.88 -15.15
C GLU A 292 31.26 22.30 -14.04
N SER A 293 30.88 22.49 -12.77
CA SER A 293 31.77 22.15 -11.64
C SER A 293 33.13 22.78 -11.76
N ASP A 294 33.21 24.03 -12.28
CA ASP A 294 34.49 24.71 -12.64
C ASP A 294 35.31 24.93 -11.38
N ASN A 295 36.57 24.44 -11.42
CA ASN A 295 37.50 24.52 -10.32
C ASN A 295 38.03 25.94 -10.14
N VAL A 296 38.32 26.63 -11.25
CA VAL A 296 38.82 28.02 -11.21
C VAL A 296 37.74 28.96 -10.70
N ALA A 297 36.52 28.82 -11.23
CA ALA A 297 35.40 29.62 -10.75
C ALA A 297 35.16 29.43 -9.25
N HIS A 298 35.30 28.18 -8.72
CA HIS A 298 35.22 27.91 -7.30
C HIS A 298 36.36 28.59 -6.50
N ASN A 299 37.58 28.57 -7.01
CA ASN A 299 38.69 29.17 -6.30
C ASN A 299 38.60 30.70 -6.25
N ILE A 300 37.95 31.34 -7.24
CA ILE A 300 37.68 32.77 -7.27
C ILE A 300 36.53 33.13 -6.32
N LEU A 301 35.51 32.27 -6.22
CA LEU A 301 34.32 32.45 -5.38
C LEU A 301 34.64 32.35 -3.90
#